data_23444947eaaff65659b05ec1c438b20e
#
_entry.id   23444947eaaff65659b05ec1c438b20e
#
_cell.length_a   1.000
_cell.length_b   1.000
_cell.length_c   1.000
_cell.angle_alpha   90.00
_cell.angle_beta   90.00
_cell.angle_gamma   90.00
#
_symmetry.space_group_name_H-M   'P 1'
#
loop_
_entity.id
_entity.type
_entity.pdbx_description
1 polymer ?
#
loop_
_entity_poly.entity_id
_entity_poly.type
_entity_poly.pdbx_seq_one_letter_code
_entity_poly.pdbx_strand_id
1 'polypeptide(L)'
;MRKLIILVTLFTSVAFVAKAQQTVQQEVQTERRLVSMPLSFFVPHWYIKAQGGAAYDVGEAKFSQLLSPGLQIAMGYKFNEYFGLRGSVSGLWARNRYSYPETKYEWNFIQPAIEAEFDLTQLFLGRNPERLHSVYAFAGVGAAFAFNNDDAVDANKAYYEKKYYTIQNYSLTRAPFEKLWNDSRWNPVVRAGIGYDYRVADEISIGAEVNANMLPDHFNSKLGKRDNKDWHFNALIGIKFNFGHSHGRTEPIYENVPVTPPAETFVDVPVEQISFNVNIYFVINQSIIRANQMAKLSRLLQYLDEHPKAFVRLSGYADKETGNPTINMRLSIERSQAVSKYLQDAGIAEWRIRRFAKGDQVQPFDIPEENRVCICYVYDPDNPTPQRFDY
;
A
#
# COMPACT_ATOMS: atom_id res chain seq x y z
N MET A 1 -53.62 39.66 -60.13
CA MET A 1 -52.14 39.76 -60.13
C MET A 1 -51.57 40.50 -58.92
N ARG A 2 -52.21 41.47 -58.29
CA ARG A 2 -51.67 42.17 -57.09
C ARG A 2 -51.62 41.33 -55.79
N LYS A 3 -52.46 40.31 -55.60
CA LYS A 3 -52.45 39.43 -54.39
C LYS A 3 -51.40 38.38 -54.44
N LEU A 4 -50.80 38.04 -55.58
CA LEU A 4 -49.75 37.01 -55.68
C LEU A 4 -48.37 37.60 -55.39
N ILE A 5 -48.16 38.90 -55.63
CA ILE A 5 -46.89 39.58 -55.38
C ILE A 5 -46.64 39.78 -53.84
N ILE A 6 -47.70 40.03 -53.06
CA ILE A 6 -47.61 40.22 -51.62
C ILE A 6 -47.28 38.89 -50.89
N LEU A 7 -47.73 37.76 -51.44
CA LEU A 7 -47.44 36.44 -50.84
C LEU A 7 -46.00 36.02 -51.09
N VAL A 8 -45.39 36.36 -52.19
CA VAL A 8 -43.98 36.03 -52.51
C VAL A 8 -43.02 36.91 -51.75
N THR A 9 -43.34 38.16 -51.49
CA THR A 9 -42.50 39.04 -50.66
C THR A 9 -42.54 38.69 -49.17
N LEU A 10 -43.67 38.18 -48.65
CA LEU A 10 -43.77 37.71 -47.30
C LEU A 10 -42.97 36.38 -47.09
N PHE A 11 -42.96 35.47 -48.06
CA PHE A 11 -42.17 34.20 -47.95
C PHE A 11 -40.68 34.45 -48.09
N THR A 12 -40.23 35.42 -48.84
CA THR A 12 -38.78 35.73 -48.90
C THR A 12 -38.28 36.45 -47.67
N SER A 13 -39.08 37.27 -46.99
CA SER A 13 -38.68 37.88 -45.71
C SER A 13 -38.65 36.89 -44.53
N VAL A 14 -39.59 35.93 -44.51
CA VAL A 14 -39.57 34.87 -43.46
C VAL A 14 -38.38 33.91 -43.66
N ALA A 15 -38.02 33.59 -44.93
CA ALA A 15 -36.85 32.75 -45.21
C ALA A 15 -35.53 33.45 -44.87
N PHE A 16 -35.46 34.80 -45.00
CA PHE A 16 -34.27 35.57 -44.63
C PHE A 16 -34.11 35.71 -43.10
N VAL A 17 -35.22 35.87 -42.37
CA VAL A 17 -35.21 35.89 -40.90
C VAL A 17 -34.89 34.51 -40.33
N ALA A 18 -35.42 33.43 -40.92
CA ALA A 18 -35.08 32.08 -40.52
C ALA A 18 -33.60 31.72 -40.78
N LYS A 19 -33.01 32.23 -41.85
CA LYS A 19 -31.60 32.06 -42.18
C LYS A 19 -30.67 32.92 -41.28
N ALA A 20 -31.14 34.06 -40.81
CA ALA A 20 -30.43 34.92 -39.88
C ALA A 20 -30.46 34.37 -38.43
N GLN A 21 -31.50 33.58 -38.06
CA GLN A 21 -31.55 32.90 -36.75
C GLN A 21 -30.79 31.58 -36.73
N GLN A 22 -30.45 30.98 -37.86
CA GLN A 22 -29.60 29.77 -37.93
C GLN A 22 -28.10 30.04 -37.83
N THR A 23 -27.67 31.31 -37.87
CA THR A 23 -26.24 31.66 -37.89
C THR A 23 -25.67 32.01 -36.53
N VAL A 24 -26.37 31.76 -35.40
CA VAL A 24 -25.89 32.07 -34.05
C VAL A 24 -26.15 30.93 -33.07
N GLN A 25 -26.11 29.69 -33.53
CA GLN A 25 -25.73 28.56 -32.66
C GLN A 25 -24.34 28.10 -33.08
N GLN A 26 -23.35 28.91 -32.74
CA GLN A 26 -21.99 28.45 -32.67
C GLN A 26 -21.99 27.40 -31.57
N GLU A 27 -21.91 26.14 -31.97
CA GLU A 27 -21.64 25.02 -31.02
C GLU A 27 -20.42 25.41 -30.24
N VAL A 28 -20.62 25.74 -28.97
CA VAL A 28 -19.50 25.97 -28.04
C VAL A 28 -18.80 24.63 -27.91
N GLN A 29 -17.73 24.43 -28.66
CA GLN A 29 -16.88 23.27 -28.50
C GLN A 29 -16.33 23.31 -27.07
N THR A 30 -16.70 22.32 -26.26
CA THR A 30 -16.18 22.17 -24.90
C THR A 30 -15.09 21.14 -24.94
N GLU A 31 -13.91 21.52 -24.45
CA GLU A 31 -12.80 20.60 -24.22
C GLU A 31 -12.91 20.05 -22.83
N ARG A 32 -12.78 18.69 -22.67
CA ARG A 32 -12.73 18.04 -21.39
C ARG A 32 -11.36 18.24 -20.77
N ARG A 33 -11.28 19.13 -19.79
CA ARG A 33 -10.06 19.34 -19.01
C ARG A 33 -10.07 18.50 -17.75
N LEU A 34 -9.05 17.69 -17.55
CA LEU A 34 -8.86 16.93 -16.33
C LEU A 34 -8.56 17.89 -15.17
N VAL A 35 -9.46 17.99 -14.20
CA VAL A 35 -9.33 18.87 -13.02
C VAL A 35 -8.76 18.11 -11.84
N SER A 36 -9.10 16.83 -11.69
CA SER A 36 -8.62 16.00 -10.61
C SER A 36 -8.26 14.60 -11.12
N MET A 37 -7.09 14.11 -10.68
CA MET A 37 -6.71 12.72 -10.91
C MET A 37 -7.48 11.78 -9.99
N PRO A 38 -7.72 10.54 -10.43
CA PRO A 38 -8.31 9.53 -9.57
C PRO A 38 -7.41 9.32 -8.34
N LEU A 39 -8.01 9.44 -7.16
CA LEU A 39 -7.36 9.11 -5.90
C LEU A 39 -7.78 7.71 -5.49
N SER A 40 -6.83 6.89 -5.10
CA SER A 40 -7.15 5.60 -4.51
C SER A 40 -7.50 5.74 -3.03
N PHE A 41 -8.53 5.04 -2.61
CA PHE A 41 -8.98 5.01 -1.22
C PHE A 41 -9.23 3.58 -0.76
N PHE A 42 -9.05 3.35 0.52
CA PHE A 42 -9.31 2.06 1.14
C PHE A 42 -10.82 1.79 1.21
N VAL A 43 -11.20 0.54 0.94
CA VAL A 43 -12.57 0.05 1.12
C VAL A 43 -12.58 -0.97 2.26
N PRO A 44 -13.34 -0.77 3.34
CA PRO A 44 -13.52 -1.78 4.38
C PRO A 44 -14.08 -3.07 3.80
N HIS A 45 -13.46 -4.21 4.13
CA HIS A 45 -13.82 -5.48 3.51
C HIS A 45 -13.58 -6.67 4.44
N TRP A 46 -14.33 -7.73 4.19
CA TRP A 46 -14.10 -9.04 4.77
C TRP A 46 -13.02 -9.79 3.99
N TYR A 47 -12.31 -10.67 4.69
CA TYR A 47 -11.41 -11.62 4.04
C TYR A 47 -11.46 -12.98 4.70
N ILE A 48 -11.09 -14.01 3.97
CA ILE A 48 -10.78 -15.35 4.47
C ILE A 48 -9.35 -15.70 4.12
N LYS A 49 -8.67 -16.39 5.03
CA LYS A 49 -7.28 -16.85 4.86
C LYS A 49 -7.21 -18.34 5.19
N ALA A 50 -6.57 -19.12 4.33
CA ALA A 50 -6.29 -20.53 4.55
C ALA A 50 -4.77 -20.74 4.46
N GLN A 51 -4.17 -21.33 5.48
CA GLN A 51 -2.73 -21.45 5.61
C GLN A 51 -2.35 -22.84 6.12
N GLY A 52 -1.23 -23.36 5.64
CA GLY A 52 -0.63 -24.61 6.07
C GLY A 52 0.87 -24.46 6.25
N GLY A 53 1.48 -25.29 7.07
CA GLY A 53 2.91 -25.21 7.32
C GLY A 53 3.36 -26.12 8.44
N ALA A 54 4.32 -25.64 9.23
CA ALA A 54 4.90 -26.36 10.32
C ALA A 54 4.57 -25.72 11.68
N ALA A 55 4.34 -26.56 12.66
CA ALA A 55 4.16 -26.20 14.05
C ALA A 55 5.32 -26.79 14.88
N TYR A 56 5.66 -26.10 15.96
CA TYR A 56 6.75 -26.50 16.86
C TYR A 56 6.33 -26.29 18.31
N ASP A 57 6.30 -27.36 19.07
CA ASP A 57 6.14 -27.32 20.53
C ASP A 57 7.50 -27.31 21.22
N VAL A 58 7.71 -26.35 22.10
CA VAL A 58 8.97 -26.30 22.88
C VAL A 58 9.08 -27.50 23.80
N GLY A 59 10.11 -28.29 23.60
CA GLY A 59 10.35 -29.52 24.33
C GLY A 59 11.83 -29.85 24.50
N GLU A 60 12.14 -31.02 25.12
CA GLU A 60 13.50 -31.42 25.47
C GLU A 60 14.24 -32.14 24.32
N ALA A 61 13.55 -32.43 23.21
CA ALA A 61 14.13 -33.13 22.08
C ALA A 61 14.71 -32.19 21.02
N LYS A 62 15.37 -32.76 20.00
CA LYS A 62 15.89 -31.98 18.88
C LYS A 62 14.73 -31.31 18.11
N PHE A 63 14.93 -30.09 17.63
CA PHE A 63 13.96 -29.29 16.89
C PHE A 63 13.21 -30.10 15.81
N SER A 64 13.96 -30.83 14.96
CA SER A 64 13.36 -31.62 13.85
C SER A 64 12.44 -32.75 14.32
N GLN A 65 12.54 -33.18 15.57
CA GLN A 65 11.72 -34.26 16.16
C GLN A 65 10.42 -33.74 16.81
N LEU A 66 10.33 -32.42 17.00
CA LEU A 66 9.22 -31.74 17.64
C LEU A 66 8.36 -30.99 16.61
N LEU A 67 8.74 -31.06 15.33
CA LEU A 67 7.96 -30.47 14.25
C LEU A 67 6.71 -31.30 13.96
N SER A 68 5.59 -30.64 13.83
CA SER A 68 4.31 -31.20 13.40
C SER A 68 3.72 -30.33 12.29
N PRO A 69 2.82 -30.83 11.45
CA PRO A 69 2.09 -30.01 10.50
C PRO A 69 1.10 -29.10 11.23
N GLY A 70 1.00 -27.86 10.76
CA GLY A 70 0.05 -26.86 11.23
C GLY A 70 -0.89 -26.44 10.12
N LEU A 71 -2.17 -26.28 10.47
CA LEU A 71 -3.19 -25.68 9.60
C LEU A 71 -3.83 -24.52 10.33
N GLN A 72 -4.27 -23.52 9.56
CA GLN A 72 -5.02 -22.38 10.06
C GLN A 72 -6.02 -21.90 9.01
N ILE A 73 -7.23 -21.63 9.47
CA ILE A 73 -8.23 -20.88 8.72
C ILE A 73 -8.56 -19.65 9.55
N ALA A 74 -8.60 -18.49 8.92
CA ALA A 74 -8.98 -17.25 9.56
C ALA A 74 -9.97 -16.48 8.70
N MET A 75 -10.90 -15.80 9.35
CA MET A 75 -11.82 -14.86 8.73
C MET A 75 -11.74 -13.54 9.48
N GLY A 76 -11.55 -12.44 8.76
CA GLY A 76 -11.38 -11.14 9.37
C GLY A 76 -12.06 -10.03 8.61
N TYR A 77 -12.17 -8.89 9.27
CA TYR A 77 -12.67 -7.64 8.72
C TYR A 77 -11.63 -6.53 8.89
N LYS A 78 -11.27 -5.88 7.80
CA LYS A 78 -10.42 -4.70 7.79
C LYS A 78 -11.29 -3.45 7.87
N PHE A 79 -11.21 -2.72 8.99
CA PHE A 79 -11.99 -1.49 9.23
C PHE A 79 -11.41 -0.30 8.49
N ASN A 80 -10.09 -0.26 8.41
CA ASN A 80 -9.32 0.77 7.71
C ASN A 80 -7.97 0.20 7.25
N GLU A 81 -7.12 1.03 6.67
CA GLU A 81 -5.81 0.61 6.17
C GLU A 81 -4.89 0.05 7.26
N TYR A 82 -5.08 0.48 8.51
CA TYR A 82 -4.17 0.18 9.61
C TYR A 82 -4.64 -0.97 10.48
N PHE A 83 -5.97 -1.12 10.63
CA PHE A 83 -6.55 -1.97 11.66
C PHE A 83 -7.61 -2.92 11.11
N GLY A 84 -7.55 -4.16 11.60
CA GLY A 84 -8.53 -5.22 11.38
C GLY A 84 -8.75 -6.06 12.62
N LEU A 85 -9.82 -6.82 12.62
CA LEU A 85 -10.12 -7.85 13.60
C LEU A 85 -10.33 -9.16 12.87
N ARG A 86 -9.76 -10.26 13.39
CA ARG A 86 -9.96 -11.59 12.81
C ARG A 86 -10.28 -12.64 13.86
N GLY A 87 -11.12 -13.60 13.47
CA GLY A 87 -11.27 -14.88 14.14
C GLY A 87 -10.45 -15.92 13.39
N SER A 88 -9.71 -16.75 14.10
CA SER A 88 -8.94 -17.86 13.52
C SER A 88 -9.22 -19.17 14.22
N VAL A 89 -9.05 -20.27 13.49
CA VAL A 89 -9.02 -21.62 14.04
C VAL A 89 -7.76 -22.27 13.50
N SER A 90 -6.89 -22.69 14.41
CA SER A 90 -5.65 -23.39 14.08
C SER A 90 -5.54 -24.70 14.87
N GLY A 91 -4.58 -25.54 14.50
CA GLY A 91 -4.31 -26.82 15.17
C GLY A 91 -4.09 -27.93 14.15
N LEU A 92 -4.11 -29.10 14.57
CA LEU A 92 -4.24 -30.45 14.04
C LEU A 92 -3.70 -31.43 15.07
N TRP A 93 -2.40 -31.58 15.14
CA TRP A 93 -1.73 -32.36 16.16
C TRP A 93 -0.40 -31.70 16.55
N ALA A 94 -0.05 -31.89 17.82
CA ALA A 94 1.21 -31.51 18.39
C ALA A 94 2.03 -32.76 18.71
N ARG A 95 3.33 -32.63 18.62
CA ARG A 95 4.27 -33.72 18.87
C ARG A 95 5.30 -33.27 19.85
N ASN A 96 5.56 -34.17 20.85
CA ASN A 96 6.64 -33.96 21.79
C ASN A 96 7.40 -35.25 22.05
N ARG A 97 8.48 -35.19 22.82
CA ARG A 97 9.30 -36.31 23.14
C ARG A 97 9.80 -36.20 24.57
N TYR A 98 9.82 -37.32 25.25
CA TYR A 98 10.45 -37.47 26.56
C TYR A 98 11.82 -38.15 26.40
N SER A 99 12.84 -37.64 27.12
CA SER A 99 14.23 -38.09 26.93
C SER A 99 14.57 -39.39 27.63
N TYR A 100 13.87 -39.73 28.74
CA TYR A 100 14.18 -40.93 29.50
C TYR A 100 12.94 -41.53 30.22
N PRO A 101 12.48 -42.72 29.86
CA PRO A 101 12.83 -43.47 28.63
C PRO A 101 12.47 -42.70 27.41
N GLU A 102 13.26 -42.82 26.34
CA GLU A 102 13.02 -42.10 25.10
C GLU A 102 11.67 -42.50 24.50
N THR A 103 10.69 -41.61 24.58
CA THR A 103 9.32 -41.87 24.14
C THR A 103 8.81 -40.69 23.37
N LYS A 104 8.25 -40.93 22.17
CA LYS A 104 7.50 -39.95 21.38
C LYS A 104 6.03 -40.05 21.80
N TYR A 105 5.36 -38.92 21.84
CA TYR A 105 3.91 -38.86 22.04
C TYR A 105 3.31 -37.71 21.26
N GLU A 106 2.07 -37.87 20.85
CA GLU A 106 1.32 -36.94 20.06
C GLU A 106 -0.05 -36.73 20.70
N TRP A 107 -0.62 -35.57 20.48
CA TRP A 107 -2.01 -35.26 20.82
C TRP A 107 -2.62 -34.33 19.77
N ASN A 108 -3.92 -34.32 19.72
CA ASN A 108 -4.65 -33.43 18.83
C ASN A 108 -5.13 -32.17 19.55
N PHE A 109 -5.28 -31.08 18.83
CA PHE A 109 -5.89 -29.88 19.37
C PHE A 109 -6.53 -29.03 18.28
N ILE A 110 -7.54 -28.26 18.69
CA ILE A 110 -8.19 -27.21 17.88
C ILE A 110 -8.14 -25.95 18.73
N GLN A 111 -7.67 -24.86 18.12
CA GLN A 111 -7.42 -23.59 18.79
C GLN A 111 -8.13 -22.45 18.12
N PRO A 112 -9.40 -22.13 18.48
CA PRO A 112 -10.05 -20.87 18.13
C PRO A 112 -9.39 -19.69 18.85
N ALA A 113 -9.28 -18.55 18.15
CA ALA A 113 -8.74 -17.31 18.69
C ALA A 113 -9.42 -16.09 18.04
N ILE A 114 -9.40 -14.97 18.75
CA ILE A 114 -9.78 -13.64 18.25
C ILE A 114 -8.55 -12.75 18.37
N GLU A 115 -8.21 -12.05 17.27
CA GLU A 115 -6.95 -11.31 17.15
C GLU A 115 -7.20 -9.94 16.54
N ALA A 116 -6.56 -8.92 17.11
CA ALA A 116 -6.42 -7.61 16.52
C ALA A 116 -5.23 -7.62 15.55
N GLU A 117 -5.41 -7.10 14.35
CA GLU A 117 -4.39 -7.06 13.29
C GLU A 117 -4.06 -5.62 12.91
N PHE A 118 -2.77 -5.29 12.85
CA PHE A 118 -2.25 -3.97 12.52
C PHE A 118 -1.32 -4.05 11.31
N ASP A 119 -1.62 -3.30 10.25
CA ASP A 119 -0.77 -3.20 9.07
C ASP A 119 0.40 -2.24 9.35
N LEU A 120 1.58 -2.81 9.59
CA LEU A 120 2.81 -2.07 9.87
C LEU A 120 3.30 -1.30 8.65
N THR A 121 3.06 -1.85 7.45
CA THR A 121 3.50 -1.21 6.22
C THR A 121 2.75 0.10 5.98
N GLN A 122 1.44 0.13 6.21
CA GLN A 122 0.65 1.34 6.09
C GLN A 122 0.99 2.35 7.20
N LEU A 123 1.30 1.84 8.40
CA LEU A 123 1.62 2.68 9.56
C LEU A 123 2.97 3.41 9.39
N PHE A 124 4.01 2.71 8.91
CA PHE A 124 5.36 3.26 8.85
C PHE A 124 5.75 3.85 7.48
N LEU A 125 5.17 3.35 6.39
CA LEU A 125 5.49 3.81 5.04
C LEU A 125 4.41 4.72 4.43
N GLY A 126 3.39 5.10 5.24
CA GLY A 126 2.29 5.95 4.83
C GLY A 126 1.20 5.22 4.05
N ARG A 127 0.08 5.92 3.88
CA ARG A 127 -1.15 5.38 3.26
C ARG A 127 -0.95 5.14 1.77
N ASN A 128 -1.13 3.91 1.36
CA ASN A 128 -1.20 3.53 -0.05
C ASN A 128 -2.07 2.27 -0.21
N PRO A 129 -3.37 2.42 -0.51
CA PRO A 129 -4.29 1.29 -0.66
C PRO A 129 -3.93 0.34 -1.82
N GLU A 130 -3.19 0.81 -2.81
CA GLU A 130 -2.75 0.02 -3.97
C GLU A 130 -1.44 -0.74 -3.73
N ARG A 131 -0.86 -0.66 -2.54
CA ARG A 131 0.41 -1.33 -2.24
C ARG A 131 0.26 -2.84 -2.36
N LEU A 132 1.21 -3.47 -3.06
CA LEU A 132 1.22 -4.92 -3.27
C LEU A 132 1.74 -5.70 -2.07
N HIS A 133 2.59 -5.10 -1.25
CA HIS A 133 3.25 -5.71 -0.10
C HIS A 133 2.65 -5.18 1.20
N SER A 134 2.25 -6.06 2.10
CA SER A 134 1.76 -5.71 3.44
C SER A 134 2.46 -6.58 4.49
N VAL A 135 3.15 -5.95 5.42
CA VAL A 135 3.64 -6.56 6.67
C VAL A 135 2.67 -6.16 7.77
N TYR A 136 2.17 -7.11 8.51
CA TYR A 136 1.24 -6.87 9.60
C TYR A 136 1.68 -7.59 10.87
N ALA A 137 1.34 -7.03 12.01
CA ALA A 137 1.43 -7.68 13.32
C ALA A 137 0.04 -7.95 13.85
N PHE A 138 -0.09 -8.98 14.67
CA PHE A 138 -1.35 -9.28 15.34
C PHE A 138 -1.11 -9.83 16.75
N ALA A 139 -2.10 -9.63 17.60
CA ALA A 139 -2.14 -10.21 18.91
C ALA A 139 -3.59 -10.50 19.32
N GLY A 140 -3.77 -11.51 20.13
CA GLY A 140 -5.11 -11.90 20.57
C GLY A 140 -5.13 -12.96 21.65
N VAL A 141 -6.33 -13.41 21.93
CA VAL A 141 -6.61 -14.44 22.94
C VAL A 141 -7.49 -15.53 22.35
N GLY A 142 -7.37 -16.71 22.87
CA GLY A 142 -8.12 -17.86 22.42
C GLY A 142 -8.18 -18.97 23.46
N ALA A 143 -8.60 -20.12 23.00
CA ALA A 143 -8.60 -21.34 23.80
C ALA A 143 -8.18 -22.53 22.91
N ALA A 144 -7.34 -23.40 23.43
CA ALA A 144 -6.97 -24.66 22.79
C ALA A 144 -7.75 -25.82 23.43
N PHE A 145 -8.56 -26.47 22.65
CA PHE A 145 -9.20 -27.74 23.02
C PHE A 145 -8.27 -28.86 22.59
N ALA A 146 -7.59 -29.47 23.56
CA ALA A 146 -6.67 -30.60 23.37
C ALA A 146 -7.37 -31.92 23.68
N PHE A 147 -7.11 -32.98 22.91
CA PHE A 147 -7.71 -34.29 23.01
C PHE A 147 -6.79 -35.37 22.40
N ASN A 148 -7.12 -36.66 22.54
CA ASN A 148 -6.32 -37.81 22.08
C ASN A 148 -4.89 -37.81 22.62
N ASN A 149 -4.73 -37.77 23.95
CA ASN A 149 -3.41 -37.81 24.63
C ASN A 149 -3.02 -39.24 25.06
N ASP A 150 -3.54 -40.26 24.39
CA ASP A 150 -3.36 -41.67 24.78
C ASP A 150 -1.91 -42.10 24.74
N ASP A 151 -1.13 -41.60 23.77
CA ASP A 151 0.31 -41.88 23.70
C ASP A 151 1.06 -41.44 24.96
N ALA A 152 0.72 -40.28 25.55
CA ALA A 152 1.34 -39.83 26.80
C ALA A 152 0.89 -40.68 28.00
N VAL A 153 -0.38 -41.10 28.00
CA VAL A 153 -0.94 -41.98 29.02
C VAL A 153 -0.23 -43.37 29.02
N ASP A 154 -0.09 -43.95 27.82
CA ASP A 154 0.57 -45.25 27.66
C ASP A 154 2.08 -45.18 27.96
N ALA A 155 2.74 -44.11 27.55
CA ALA A 155 4.12 -43.86 27.91
C ALA A 155 4.31 -43.72 29.42
N ASN A 156 3.38 -43.13 30.13
CA ASN A 156 3.40 -42.98 31.56
C ASN A 156 3.18 -44.33 32.26
N LYS A 157 2.24 -45.16 31.80
CA LYS A 157 2.03 -46.53 32.30
C LYS A 157 3.28 -47.36 32.11
N ALA A 158 3.85 -47.41 30.92
CA ALA A 158 5.08 -48.19 30.63
C ALA A 158 6.25 -47.75 31.52
N TYR A 159 6.35 -46.43 31.84
CA TYR A 159 7.35 -45.95 32.78
C TYR A 159 7.18 -46.53 34.19
N TYR A 160 5.94 -46.54 34.71
CA TYR A 160 5.66 -47.06 36.06
C TYR A 160 5.81 -48.59 36.13
N GLU A 161 5.41 -49.32 35.12
CA GLU A 161 5.61 -50.75 35.02
C GLU A 161 7.11 -51.08 35.05
N LYS A 162 7.93 -50.41 34.26
CA LYS A 162 9.38 -50.60 34.25
C LYS A 162 10.05 -50.19 35.57
N LYS A 163 9.53 -49.11 36.19
CA LYS A 163 10.00 -48.66 37.52
C LYS A 163 9.74 -49.69 38.59
N TYR A 164 8.59 -50.36 38.56
CA TYR A 164 8.25 -51.41 39.51
C TYR A 164 9.27 -52.58 39.50
N TYR A 165 9.80 -52.92 38.34
CA TYR A 165 10.84 -53.95 38.20
C TYR A 165 12.27 -53.45 38.53
N THR A 166 12.51 -52.16 38.60
CA THR A 166 13.87 -51.58 38.72
C THR A 166 14.15 -50.99 40.13
N ILE A 167 13.20 -51.02 41.06
CA ILE A 167 13.23 -50.31 42.36
C ILE A 167 14.27 -50.88 43.35
N GLN A 168 15.10 -51.81 43.00
CA GLN A 168 16.14 -52.20 43.99
C GLN A 168 17.34 -51.25 44.06
N ASN A 169 17.56 -50.28 43.17
CA ASN A 169 18.84 -49.52 43.22
C ASN A 169 18.82 -48.02 42.74
N TYR A 170 17.70 -47.42 42.42
CA TYR A 170 17.74 -46.01 42.01
C TYR A 170 16.52 -45.21 42.49
N SER A 171 16.80 -44.13 43.22
CA SER A 171 15.81 -43.11 43.56
C SER A 171 15.46 -42.30 42.31
N LEU A 172 14.45 -42.70 41.59
CA LEU A 172 13.86 -41.87 40.52
C LEU A 172 12.93 -40.82 41.15
N THR A 173 13.41 -39.61 41.23
CA THR A 173 12.81 -38.52 42.01
C THR A 173 11.64 -37.81 41.35
N ARG A 174 11.32 -38.10 40.08
CA ARG A 174 10.28 -37.35 39.36
C ARG A 174 9.57 -38.18 38.28
N ALA A 175 8.25 -38.14 38.27
CA ALA A 175 7.43 -38.77 37.20
C ALA A 175 7.64 -38.03 35.86
N PRO A 176 7.68 -38.76 34.73
CA PRO A 176 7.92 -38.12 33.42
C PRO A 176 6.82 -37.17 33.00
N PHE A 177 5.57 -37.47 33.36
CA PHE A 177 4.37 -36.69 32.98
C PHE A 177 3.68 -36.19 34.26
N GLU A 178 4.27 -35.25 34.98
CA GLU A 178 3.69 -34.69 36.20
C GLU A 178 2.39 -33.93 36.00
N LYS A 179 2.16 -33.44 34.81
CA LYS A 179 0.95 -32.70 34.39
C LYS A 179 0.11 -33.48 33.39
N LEU A 180 0.22 -34.83 33.41
CA LEU A 180 -0.54 -35.71 32.54
C LEU A 180 -2.05 -35.40 32.64
N TRP A 181 -2.66 -35.28 31.48
CA TRP A 181 -4.12 -35.20 31.35
C TRP A 181 -4.64 -36.34 30.47
N ASN A 182 -5.81 -36.79 30.80
CA ASN A 182 -6.55 -37.85 30.12
C ASN A 182 -7.82 -37.21 29.49
N ASP A 183 -8.40 -37.89 28.52
CA ASP A 183 -9.60 -37.48 27.78
C ASP A 183 -9.42 -36.19 26.95
N SER A 184 -9.88 -35.06 27.46
CA SER A 184 -9.83 -33.78 26.75
C SER A 184 -9.69 -32.61 27.71
N ARG A 185 -9.13 -31.48 27.22
CA ARG A 185 -8.89 -30.30 28.04
C ARG A 185 -8.93 -28.99 27.28
N TRP A 186 -9.54 -27.97 27.90
CA TRP A 186 -9.46 -26.60 27.46
C TRP A 186 -8.30 -25.87 28.09
N ASN A 187 -7.54 -25.12 27.27
CA ASN A 187 -6.39 -24.34 27.71
C ASN A 187 -6.54 -22.91 27.19
N PRO A 188 -6.51 -21.87 28.02
CA PRO A 188 -6.50 -20.51 27.55
C PRO A 188 -5.18 -20.23 26.78
N VAL A 189 -5.27 -19.42 25.74
CA VAL A 189 -4.13 -19.10 24.87
C VAL A 189 -4.01 -17.59 24.73
N VAL A 190 -2.78 -17.09 24.86
CA VAL A 190 -2.40 -15.77 24.39
C VAL A 190 -1.55 -15.96 23.15
N ARG A 191 -1.88 -15.25 22.08
CA ARG A 191 -1.25 -15.41 20.78
C ARG A 191 -0.76 -14.09 20.24
N ALA A 192 0.43 -14.09 19.63
CA ALA A 192 0.95 -12.95 18.90
C ALA A 192 1.79 -13.42 17.70
N GLY A 193 1.87 -12.60 16.68
CA GLY A 193 2.64 -12.94 15.49
C GLY A 193 2.81 -11.79 14.54
N ILE A 194 3.54 -12.09 13.49
CA ILE A 194 3.75 -11.21 12.33
C ILE A 194 3.45 -11.99 11.06
N GLY A 195 2.98 -11.28 10.06
CA GLY A 195 2.73 -11.86 8.75
C GLY A 195 3.09 -10.91 7.62
N TYR A 196 3.18 -11.49 6.46
CA TYR A 196 3.44 -10.81 5.21
C TYR A 196 2.46 -11.31 4.18
N ASP A 197 1.78 -10.39 3.50
CA ASP A 197 0.89 -10.67 2.37
C ASP A 197 1.41 -9.97 1.12
N TYR A 198 1.45 -10.69 0.01
CA TYR A 198 1.71 -10.17 -1.33
C TYR A 198 0.44 -10.28 -2.16
N ARG A 199 -0.09 -9.15 -2.62
CA ARG A 199 -1.29 -9.08 -3.45
C ARG A 199 -0.96 -9.48 -4.90
N VAL A 200 -1.50 -10.61 -5.32
CA VAL A 200 -1.36 -11.14 -6.69
C VAL A 200 -2.44 -10.61 -7.61
N ALA A 201 -3.64 -10.45 -7.06
CA ALA A 201 -4.81 -9.85 -7.72
C ALA A 201 -5.59 -9.00 -6.71
N ASP A 202 -6.57 -8.25 -7.15
CA ASP A 202 -7.34 -7.35 -6.25
C ASP A 202 -7.98 -8.10 -5.08
N GLU A 203 -8.47 -9.30 -5.31
CA GLU A 203 -9.09 -10.14 -4.28
C GLU A 203 -8.14 -11.19 -3.69
N ILE A 204 -6.98 -11.47 -4.31
CA ILE A 204 -6.13 -12.60 -3.94
C ILE A 204 -4.75 -12.14 -3.49
N SER A 205 -4.33 -12.61 -2.32
CA SER A 205 -2.97 -12.45 -1.83
C SER A 205 -2.38 -13.79 -1.42
N ILE A 206 -1.07 -13.94 -1.60
CA ILE A 206 -0.28 -15.04 -1.04
C ILE A 206 0.44 -14.50 0.17
N GLY A 207 0.48 -15.26 1.27
CA GLY A 207 1.08 -14.77 2.49
C GLY A 207 1.82 -15.83 3.29
N ALA A 208 2.69 -15.34 4.16
CA ALA A 208 3.37 -16.12 5.17
C ALA A 208 3.12 -15.52 6.55
N GLU A 209 3.07 -16.35 7.57
CA GLU A 209 2.79 -15.95 8.96
C GLU A 209 3.64 -16.75 9.92
N VAL A 210 4.20 -16.08 10.92
CA VAL A 210 4.84 -16.73 12.07
C VAL A 210 4.15 -16.24 13.34
N ASN A 211 3.74 -17.17 14.18
CA ASN A 211 3.08 -16.84 15.44
C ASN A 211 3.58 -17.67 16.60
N ALA A 212 3.52 -17.09 17.79
CA ALA A 212 3.80 -17.71 19.08
C ALA A 212 2.51 -17.78 19.90
N ASN A 213 2.26 -18.92 20.48
CA ASN A 213 1.12 -19.20 21.34
C ASN A 213 1.65 -19.57 22.71
N MET A 214 1.22 -18.86 23.73
CA MET A 214 1.52 -19.13 25.12
C MET A 214 0.34 -19.84 25.77
N LEU A 215 0.58 -21.03 26.29
CA LEU A 215 -0.40 -21.91 26.93
C LEU A 215 -0.02 -22.18 28.40
N PRO A 216 -0.94 -22.71 29.24
CA PRO A 216 -0.62 -23.19 30.56
C PRO A 216 0.39 -24.36 30.53
N ASP A 217 1.18 -24.49 31.60
CA ASP A 217 2.27 -25.46 31.78
C ASP A 217 1.77 -26.94 31.95
N HIS A 218 0.78 -27.32 31.22
CA HIS A 218 0.27 -28.68 31.17
C HIS A 218 -0.29 -29.07 29.82
N PHE A 219 -0.17 -28.18 28.83
CA PHE A 219 -0.62 -28.46 27.50
C PHE A 219 0.13 -29.63 26.86
N ASN A 220 1.43 -29.74 27.13
CA ASN A 220 2.30 -30.80 26.66
C ASN A 220 2.45 -31.97 27.65
N SER A 221 1.60 -32.07 28.69
CA SER A 221 1.65 -33.09 29.74
C SER A 221 2.90 -33.11 30.61
N LYS A 222 3.79 -32.15 30.51
CA LYS A 222 5.03 -32.03 31.28
C LYS A 222 4.98 -30.83 32.23
N LEU A 223 5.83 -30.87 33.25
CA LEU A 223 6.10 -29.74 34.12
C LEU A 223 7.40 -29.06 33.68
N GLY A 224 7.35 -27.79 33.38
CA GLY A 224 8.55 -26.97 33.13
C GLY A 224 9.42 -26.81 34.39
N LYS A 225 10.70 -26.47 34.21
CA LYS A 225 11.65 -26.33 35.33
C LYS A 225 11.32 -25.26 36.37
N ARG A 226 10.40 -24.35 36.09
CA ARG A 226 10.03 -23.18 36.93
C ARG A 226 8.62 -22.71 36.67
N ASP A 227 7.58 -23.51 36.81
CA ASP A 227 6.20 -23.10 36.44
C ASP A 227 6.11 -22.31 35.11
N ASN A 228 6.89 -22.76 34.13
CA ASN A 228 6.96 -22.10 32.84
C ASN A 228 5.67 -22.37 32.07
N LYS A 229 5.35 -21.44 31.17
CA LYS A 229 4.28 -21.64 30.20
C LYS A 229 4.74 -22.53 29.06
N ASP A 230 3.82 -23.30 28.50
CA ASP A 230 4.08 -24.02 27.27
C ASP A 230 4.03 -23.05 26.08
N TRP A 231 4.96 -23.24 25.15
CA TRP A 231 5.07 -22.40 23.95
C TRP A 231 4.90 -23.27 22.72
N HIS A 232 3.98 -22.84 21.88
CA HIS A 232 3.70 -23.43 20.59
C HIS A 232 3.90 -22.38 19.50
N PHE A 233 4.72 -22.67 18.50
CA PHE A 233 5.04 -21.77 17.38
C PHE A 233 4.49 -22.35 16.08
N ASN A 234 4.00 -21.47 15.20
CA ASN A 234 3.61 -21.85 13.86
C ASN A 234 4.36 -21.00 12.84
N ALA A 235 4.78 -21.65 11.75
CA ALA A 235 5.26 -21.01 10.53
C ALA A 235 4.39 -21.51 9.37
N LEU A 236 3.58 -20.63 8.83
CA LEU A 236 2.51 -20.94 7.90
C LEU A 236 2.64 -20.13 6.60
N ILE A 237 2.26 -20.74 5.49
CA ILE A 237 2.09 -20.09 4.20
C ILE A 237 0.68 -20.37 3.69
N GLY A 238 0.13 -19.47 2.89
CA GLY A 238 -1.22 -19.70 2.37
C GLY A 238 -1.75 -18.58 1.51
N ILE A 239 -3.05 -18.64 1.30
CA ILE A 239 -3.78 -17.74 0.43
C ILE A 239 -4.81 -16.98 1.24
N LYS A 240 -4.93 -15.70 0.95
CA LYS A 240 -5.96 -14.79 1.48
C LYS A 240 -6.85 -14.37 0.31
N PHE A 241 -8.14 -14.44 0.52
CA PHE A 241 -9.17 -13.96 -0.40
C PHE A 241 -9.96 -12.84 0.25
N ASN A 242 -9.99 -11.66 -0.38
CA ASN A 242 -10.80 -10.52 0.04
C ASN A 242 -12.17 -10.58 -0.64
N PHE A 243 -13.24 -10.39 0.12
CA PHE A 243 -14.59 -10.30 -0.42
C PHE A 243 -14.85 -8.88 -0.93
N GLY A 244 -14.83 -8.72 -2.23
CA GLY A 244 -14.89 -7.43 -2.91
C GLY A 244 -13.51 -6.74 -3.02
N HIS A 245 -13.55 -5.51 -3.50
CA HIS A 245 -12.32 -4.74 -3.70
C HIS A 245 -11.80 -4.19 -2.37
N SER A 246 -10.50 -4.33 -2.13
CA SER A 246 -9.82 -3.76 -0.94
C SER A 246 -9.55 -2.27 -1.07
N HIS A 247 -9.68 -1.73 -2.27
CA HIS A 247 -9.50 -0.32 -2.58
C HIS A 247 -10.42 0.08 -3.73
N GLY A 248 -10.80 1.34 -3.74
CA GLY A 248 -11.52 2.00 -4.83
C GLY A 248 -10.67 3.12 -5.42
N ARG A 249 -11.09 3.60 -6.57
CA ARG A 249 -10.56 4.82 -7.18
C ARG A 249 -11.69 5.80 -7.39
N THR A 250 -11.46 7.07 -7.07
CA THR A 250 -12.38 8.12 -7.47
C THR A 250 -12.37 8.24 -8.99
N GLU A 251 -13.50 8.59 -9.58
CA GLU A 251 -13.50 8.92 -11.00
C GLU A 251 -12.70 10.20 -11.25
N PRO A 252 -11.99 10.31 -12.38
CA PRO A 252 -11.34 11.54 -12.76
C PRO A 252 -12.41 12.61 -12.99
N ILE A 253 -12.25 13.76 -12.35
CA ILE A 253 -13.15 14.89 -12.53
C ILE A 253 -12.70 15.65 -13.76
N TYR A 254 -13.58 15.71 -14.75
CA TYR A 254 -13.41 16.53 -15.96
C TYR A 254 -14.32 17.75 -15.85
N GLU A 255 -13.77 18.92 -16.11
CA GLU A 255 -14.55 20.13 -16.32
C GLU A 255 -14.68 20.37 -17.82
N ASN A 256 -15.90 20.56 -18.29
CA ASN A 256 -16.14 21.02 -19.65
C ASN A 256 -15.83 22.52 -19.70
N VAL A 257 -14.62 22.85 -20.07
CA VAL A 257 -14.23 24.24 -20.28
C VAL A 257 -14.73 24.63 -21.66
N PRO A 258 -15.55 25.73 -21.81
CA PRO A 258 -15.88 26.27 -23.12
C PRO A 258 -14.55 26.54 -23.83
N VAL A 259 -14.33 25.93 -24.99
CA VAL A 259 -13.27 26.39 -25.87
C VAL A 259 -13.76 27.75 -26.36
N THR A 260 -13.43 28.82 -25.63
CA THR A 260 -13.40 30.13 -26.21
C THR A 260 -12.46 30.00 -27.40
N PRO A 261 -12.92 30.24 -28.64
CA PRO A 261 -11.99 30.34 -29.76
C PRO A 261 -10.90 31.29 -29.31
N PRO A 262 -9.62 30.96 -29.56
CA PRO A 262 -8.54 31.72 -29.01
C PRO A 262 -8.77 33.19 -29.28
N ALA A 263 -9.09 33.94 -28.21
CA ALA A 263 -8.88 35.35 -28.26
C ALA A 263 -7.39 35.48 -28.55
N GLU A 264 -7.10 35.79 -29.82
CA GLU A 264 -5.79 36.09 -30.35
C GLU A 264 -4.69 35.17 -29.86
N THR A 265 -4.36 34.17 -30.70
CA THR A 265 -3.05 33.52 -30.76
C THR A 265 -2.14 33.84 -29.56
N PHE A 266 -2.17 32.98 -28.55
CA PHE A 266 -0.93 32.76 -27.85
C PHE A 266 0.00 32.12 -28.89
N VAL A 267 0.69 32.97 -29.60
CA VAL A 267 1.84 32.60 -30.43
C VAL A 267 2.62 31.66 -29.52
N ASP A 268 2.84 30.42 -29.94
CA ASP A 268 3.93 29.63 -29.42
C ASP A 268 5.13 30.56 -29.46
N VAL A 269 5.50 31.13 -28.27
CA VAL A 269 6.58 32.12 -28.24
C VAL A 269 7.79 31.34 -28.70
N PRO A 270 8.36 31.71 -29.85
CA PRO A 270 9.49 30.99 -30.40
C PRO A 270 10.54 30.80 -29.31
N VAL A 271 11.27 29.70 -29.34
CA VAL A 271 12.35 29.40 -28.40
C VAL A 271 13.34 30.55 -28.26
N GLU A 272 13.40 31.40 -29.26
CA GLU A 272 14.19 32.63 -29.35
C GLU A 272 13.79 33.76 -28.38
N GLN A 273 12.61 33.66 -27.71
CA GLN A 273 12.14 34.68 -26.77
C GLN A 273 12.25 34.25 -25.28
N ILE A 274 12.89 33.14 -24.99
CA ILE A 274 13.18 32.75 -23.60
C ILE A 274 14.28 33.64 -23.06
N SER A 275 13.98 34.45 -22.03
CA SER A 275 14.98 35.33 -21.42
C SER A 275 16.07 34.52 -20.71
N PHE A 276 15.68 33.48 -19.97
CA PHE A 276 16.59 32.49 -19.38
C PHE A 276 15.81 31.27 -18.87
N ASN A 277 16.55 30.23 -18.43
CA ASN A 277 15.94 29.06 -17.77
C ASN A 277 16.68 28.71 -16.49
N VAL A 278 15.94 28.13 -15.54
CA VAL A 278 16.46 27.63 -14.26
C VAL A 278 16.10 26.16 -14.12
N ASN A 279 17.10 25.33 -13.86
CA ASN A 279 16.91 23.87 -13.70
C ASN A 279 16.88 23.49 -12.23
N ILE A 280 15.74 22.96 -11.78
CA ILE A 280 15.52 22.46 -10.42
C ILE A 280 15.55 20.94 -10.44
N TYR A 281 16.60 20.35 -9.87
CA TYR A 281 16.84 18.91 -9.90
C TYR A 281 16.25 18.18 -8.68
N PHE A 282 15.79 16.97 -8.92
CA PHE A 282 15.16 16.12 -7.91
C PHE A 282 15.88 14.79 -7.72
N VAL A 283 15.68 14.17 -6.55
CA VAL A 283 16.15 12.80 -6.29
C VAL A 283 15.25 11.82 -7.02
N ILE A 284 15.78 10.63 -7.30
CA ILE A 284 14.99 9.50 -7.80
C ILE A 284 13.74 9.27 -6.94
N ASN A 285 12.61 9.04 -7.59
CA ASN A 285 11.31 8.80 -6.96
C ASN A 285 10.86 9.88 -5.95
N GLN A 286 11.33 11.13 -6.10
CA GLN A 286 10.96 12.26 -5.24
C GLN A 286 10.58 13.49 -6.06
N SER A 287 9.70 14.31 -5.46
CA SER A 287 9.26 15.62 -5.93
C SER A 287 9.49 16.72 -4.89
N ILE A 288 10.25 16.43 -3.83
CA ILE A 288 10.62 17.40 -2.78
C ILE A 288 11.80 18.22 -3.24
N ILE A 289 11.68 19.55 -3.16
CA ILE A 289 12.74 20.49 -3.48
C ILE A 289 13.81 20.43 -2.38
N ARG A 290 15.05 20.14 -2.76
CA ARG A 290 16.16 20.03 -1.82
C ARG A 290 16.71 21.41 -1.45
N ALA A 291 17.32 21.51 -0.26
CA ALA A 291 17.93 22.73 0.24
C ALA A 291 18.98 23.34 -0.72
N ASN A 292 19.77 22.50 -1.42
CA ASN A 292 20.75 22.97 -2.41
C ASN A 292 20.12 23.52 -3.71
N GLN A 293 18.84 23.38 -3.93
CA GLN A 293 18.10 23.98 -5.06
C GLN A 293 17.43 25.31 -4.67
N MET A 294 17.33 25.61 -3.38
CA MET A 294 16.64 26.79 -2.88
C MET A 294 17.27 28.10 -3.36
N ALA A 295 18.59 28.18 -3.44
CA ALA A 295 19.28 29.36 -3.95
C ALA A 295 18.87 29.72 -5.39
N LYS A 296 18.66 28.71 -6.23
CA LYS A 296 18.19 28.90 -7.61
C LYS A 296 16.75 29.42 -7.64
N LEU A 297 15.89 28.85 -6.80
CA LEU A 297 14.49 29.29 -6.69
C LEU A 297 14.37 30.70 -6.11
N SER A 298 15.19 31.05 -5.12
CA SER A 298 15.20 32.40 -4.55
C SER A 298 15.61 33.45 -5.61
N ARG A 299 16.58 33.15 -6.49
CA ARG A 299 16.95 34.03 -7.59
C ARG A 299 15.84 34.16 -8.64
N LEU A 300 15.18 33.04 -8.98
CA LEU A 300 14.01 33.03 -9.87
C LEU A 300 12.89 33.89 -9.29
N LEU A 301 12.62 33.73 -7.99
CA LEU A 301 11.60 34.51 -7.28
C LEU A 301 11.93 36.00 -7.32
N GLN A 302 13.16 36.37 -6.96
CA GLN A 302 13.62 37.75 -6.97
C GLN A 302 13.45 38.37 -8.37
N TYR A 303 13.84 37.66 -9.43
CA TYR A 303 13.66 38.15 -10.80
C TYR A 303 12.18 38.36 -11.13
N LEU A 304 11.30 37.41 -10.80
CA LEU A 304 9.87 37.53 -11.04
C LEU A 304 9.21 38.66 -10.23
N ASP A 305 9.76 38.99 -9.06
CA ASP A 305 9.30 40.11 -8.22
C ASP A 305 9.74 41.46 -8.81
N GLU A 306 10.99 41.56 -9.28
CA GLU A 306 11.53 42.75 -9.93
C GLU A 306 10.94 43.03 -11.31
N HIS A 307 10.39 41.97 -11.99
CA HIS A 307 9.83 42.03 -13.33
C HIS A 307 8.35 41.60 -13.34
N PRO A 308 7.40 42.51 -13.01
CA PRO A 308 6.00 42.14 -12.85
C PRO A 308 5.30 41.60 -14.10
N LYS A 309 5.83 41.92 -15.30
CA LYS A 309 5.28 41.42 -16.58
C LYS A 309 5.88 40.06 -16.99
N ALA A 310 6.97 39.63 -16.36
CA ALA A 310 7.56 38.35 -16.65
C ALA A 310 6.68 37.20 -16.15
N PHE A 311 6.66 36.09 -16.88
CA PHE A 311 5.97 34.88 -16.52
C PHE A 311 6.89 33.67 -16.69
N VAL A 312 6.56 32.56 -16.01
CA VAL A 312 7.39 31.36 -16.01
C VAL A 312 6.59 30.14 -16.47
N ARG A 313 7.18 29.39 -17.38
CA ARG A 313 6.73 28.07 -17.79
C ARG A 313 7.53 27.00 -17.07
N LEU A 314 6.87 26.22 -16.23
CA LEU A 314 7.43 25.11 -15.48
C LEU A 314 7.20 23.81 -16.26
N SER A 315 8.27 23.17 -16.71
CA SER A 315 8.20 21.90 -17.42
C SER A 315 8.86 20.81 -16.57
N GLY A 316 8.05 19.88 -16.05
CA GLY A 316 8.52 18.73 -15.26
C GLY A 316 8.90 17.56 -16.16
N TYR A 317 10.00 16.90 -15.84
CA TYR A 317 10.55 15.74 -16.54
C TYR A 317 10.90 14.62 -15.55
N ALA A 318 10.99 13.41 -16.08
CA ALA A 318 11.49 12.24 -15.36
C ALA A 318 12.46 11.47 -16.26
N ASP A 319 13.44 10.82 -15.64
CA ASP A 319 14.38 10.02 -16.40
C ASP A 319 13.69 8.73 -16.92
N LYS A 320 14.08 8.29 -18.12
CA LYS A 320 13.50 7.14 -18.80
C LYS A 320 14.04 5.80 -18.30
N GLU A 321 15.24 5.80 -17.71
CA GLU A 321 15.92 4.58 -17.29
C GLU A 321 15.36 4.05 -15.96
N THR A 322 14.62 4.89 -15.20
CA THR A 322 14.03 4.50 -13.92
C THR A 322 12.51 4.65 -13.93
N GLY A 323 11.83 3.73 -13.26
CA GLY A 323 10.37 3.75 -13.16
C GLY A 323 9.68 3.14 -14.38
N ASN A 324 8.47 3.64 -14.66
CA ASN A 324 7.68 3.31 -15.85
C ASN A 324 6.93 4.58 -16.31
N PRO A 325 6.35 4.60 -17.52
CA PRO A 325 5.69 5.81 -18.07
C PRO A 325 4.64 6.42 -17.14
N THR A 326 3.86 5.61 -16.43
CA THR A 326 2.84 6.10 -15.49
C THR A 326 3.47 6.77 -14.26
N ILE A 327 4.49 6.16 -13.67
CA ILE A 327 5.23 6.70 -12.52
C ILE A 327 5.96 7.98 -12.95
N ASN A 328 6.61 7.95 -14.11
CA ASN A 328 7.40 9.06 -14.64
C ASN A 328 6.51 10.27 -14.98
N MET A 329 5.32 10.03 -15.53
CA MET A 329 4.34 11.10 -15.75
C MET A 329 3.90 11.71 -14.42
N ARG A 330 3.56 10.90 -13.42
CA ARG A 330 3.16 11.36 -12.09
C ARG A 330 4.27 12.20 -11.45
N LEU A 331 5.51 11.72 -11.45
CA LEU A 331 6.66 12.45 -10.90
C LEU A 331 6.89 13.78 -11.60
N SER A 332 6.74 13.84 -12.93
CA SER A 332 6.89 15.08 -13.68
C SER A 332 5.81 16.13 -13.32
N ILE A 333 4.57 15.67 -13.09
CA ILE A 333 3.47 16.53 -12.60
C ILE A 333 3.81 17.08 -11.21
N GLU A 334 4.14 16.17 -10.27
CA GLU A 334 4.45 16.53 -8.89
C GLU A 334 5.63 17.49 -8.78
N ARG A 335 6.67 17.32 -9.61
CA ARG A 335 7.85 18.21 -9.65
C ARG A 335 7.48 19.62 -10.11
N SER A 336 6.73 19.74 -11.21
CA SER A 336 6.25 21.05 -11.66
C SER A 336 5.29 21.70 -10.66
N GLN A 337 4.48 20.90 -9.96
CA GLN A 337 3.59 21.36 -8.90
C GLN A 337 4.34 21.86 -7.67
N ALA A 338 5.39 21.16 -7.23
CA ALA A 338 6.20 21.57 -6.10
C ALA A 338 6.86 22.94 -6.33
N VAL A 339 7.42 23.17 -7.53
CA VAL A 339 8.00 24.46 -7.89
C VAL A 339 6.91 25.56 -8.01
N SER A 340 5.78 25.25 -8.63
CA SER A 340 4.64 26.18 -8.72
C SER A 340 4.15 26.61 -7.36
N LYS A 341 3.97 25.64 -6.46
CA LYS A 341 3.54 25.91 -5.09
C LYS A 341 4.53 26.82 -4.35
N TYR A 342 5.82 26.56 -4.49
CA TYR A 342 6.85 27.40 -3.87
C TYR A 342 6.76 28.87 -4.34
N LEU A 343 6.57 29.10 -5.65
CA LEU A 343 6.44 30.45 -6.21
C LEU A 343 5.14 31.14 -5.79
N GLN A 344 4.03 30.39 -5.73
CA GLN A 344 2.73 30.90 -5.27
C GLN A 344 2.74 31.24 -3.79
N ASP A 345 3.30 30.36 -2.95
CA ASP A 345 3.45 30.60 -1.49
C ASP A 345 4.32 31.84 -1.21
N ALA A 346 5.24 32.17 -2.14
CA ALA A 346 6.06 33.38 -2.09
C ALA A 346 5.42 34.62 -2.74
N GLY A 347 4.16 34.55 -3.19
CA GLY A 347 3.38 35.68 -3.68
C GLY A 347 3.31 35.88 -5.19
N ILE A 348 3.91 35.00 -5.99
CA ILE A 348 3.79 35.08 -7.46
C ILE A 348 2.38 34.67 -7.89
N ALA A 349 1.71 35.54 -8.61
CA ALA A 349 0.32 35.31 -9.05
C ALA A 349 0.22 34.09 -9.98
N GLU A 350 -0.82 33.28 -9.80
CA GLU A 350 -1.02 32.02 -10.53
C GLU A 350 -1.03 32.21 -12.06
N TRP A 351 -1.62 33.29 -12.56
CA TRP A 351 -1.67 33.57 -13.99
C TRP A 351 -0.29 33.78 -14.63
N ARG A 352 0.75 34.08 -13.85
CA ARG A 352 2.15 34.20 -14.27
C ARG A 352 2.88 32.87 -14.34
N ILE A 353 2.24 31.77 -13.89
CA ILE A 353 2.86 30.44 -13.78
C ILE A 353 2.11 29.48 -14.72
N ARG A 354 2.80 28.91 -15.69
CA ARG A 354 2.28 27.89 -16.60
C ARG A 354 2.96 26.56 -16.31
N ARG A 355 2.19 25.50 -16.06
CA ARG A 355 2.73 24.18 -15.73
C ARG A 355 2.54 23.20 -16.86
N PHE A 356 3.59 22.42 -17.13
CA PHE A 356 3.60 21.31 -18.09
C PHE A 356 4.28 20.11 -17.46
N ALA A 357 3.88 18.92 -17.87
CA ALA A 357 4.50 17.65 -17.48
C ALA A 357 4.78 16.84 -18.74
N LYS A 358 6.00 16.36 -18.89
CA LYS A 358 6.47 15.61 -20.07
C LYS A 358 6.74 14.15 -19.77
N GLY A 359 6.68 13.74 -18.48
CA GLY A 359 7.01 12.38 -18.09
C GLY A 359 8.45 12.04 -18.52
N ASP A 360 8.58 10.88 -19.13
CA ASP A 360 9.81 10.37 -19.75
C ASP A 360 9.80 10.44 -21.28
N GLN A 361 8.79 11.08 -21.89
CA GLN A 361 8.63 11.18 -23.33
C GLN A 361 9.70 12.08 -23.99
N VAL A 362 10.19 13.04 -23.23
CA VAL A 362 11.25 13.96 -23.66
C VAL A 362 12.37 13.92 -22.64
N GLN A 363 13.60 13.74 -23.13
CA GLN A 363 14.80 13.75 -22.30
C GLN A 363 15.62 14.98 -22.68
N PRO A 364 15.53 16.10 -21.91
CA PRO A 364 16.25 17.34 -22.23
C PRO A 364 17.76 17.25 -22.06
N PHE A 365 18.27 16.23 -21.34
CA PHE A 365 19.69 16.03 -21.09
C PHE A 365 20.12 14.62 -21.46
N ASP A 366 21.37 14.48 -21.89
CA ASP A 366 21.98 13.19 -22.24
C ASP A 366 22.24 12.31 -21.00
N ILE A 367 22.47 12.94 -19.84
CA ILE A 367 22.68 12.25 -18.57
C ILE A 367 21.32 11.90 -17.96
N PRO A 368 20.99 10.61 -17.73
CA PRO A 368 19.67 10.19 -17.25
C PRO A 368 19.24 10.85 -15.95
N GLU A 369 20.17 10.99 -14.99
CA GLU A 369 19.92 11.62 -13.70
C GLU A 369 19.49 13.08 -13.80
N GLU A 370 20.01 13.83 -14.80
CA GLU A 370 19.67 15.22 -15.01
C GLU A 370 18.26 15.41 -15.55
N ASN A 371 17.63 14.37 -16.08
CA ASN A 371 16.23 14.38 -16.51
C ASN A 371 15.25 14.30 -15.34
N ARG A 372 15.72 14.16 -14.10
CA ARG A 372 14.91 14.31 -12.87
C ARG A 372 14.79 15.79 -12.51
N VAL A 373 14.14 16.57 -13.37
CA VAL A 373 14.21 18.04 -13.34
C VAL A 373 12.85 18.68 -13.55
N CYS A 374 12.68 19.88 -13.01
CA CYS A 374 11.72 20.87 -13.47
C CYS A 374 12.49 22.04 -14.07
N ILE A 375 12.33 22.25 -15.38
CA ILE A 375 12.93 23.39 -16.07
C ILE A 375 11.94 24.55 -16.01
N CYS A 376 12.39 25.67 -15.46
CA CYS A 376 11.66 26.91 -15.34
C CYS A 376 12.09 27.86 -16.46
N TYR A 377 11.34 27.96 -17.54
CA TYR A 377 11.60 28.89 -18.63
C TYR A 377 10.94 30.24 -18.31
N VAL A 378 11.75 31.28 -18.22
CA VAL A 378 11.27 32.66 -17.96
C VAL A 378 11.13 33.42 -19.26
N TYR A 379 10.00 34.11 -19.39
CA TYR A 379 9.67 34.99 -20.49
C TYR A 379 9.45 36.39 -19.93
N ASP A 380 10.24 37.33 -20.36
CA ASP A 380 10.13 38.72 -19.96
C ASP A 380 9.95 39.58 -21.17
N PRO A 381 8.75 40.16 -21.41
CA PRO A 381 8.48 41.03 -22.56
C PRO A 381 9.34 42.29 -22.61
N ASP A 382 9.74 42.77 -21.44
CA ASP A 382 10.58 43.98 -21.32
C ASP A 382 12.07 43.66 -21.48
N ASN A 383 12.47 42.39 -21.41
CA ASN A 383 13.85 41.97 -21.54
C ASN A 383 13.99 40.62 -22.30
N PRO A 384 13.67 40.67 -23.65
CA PRO A 384 13.58 39.45 -24.45
C PRO A 384 14.93 38.83 -24.82
N THR A 385 16.07 39.48 -24.48
CA THR A 385 17.38 38.96 -24.81
C THR A 385 17.80 37.86 -23.85
N PRO A 386 18.26 36.68 -24.35
CA PRO A 386 18.70 35.60 -23.48
C PRO A 386 19.82 36.07 -22.54
N GLN A 387 19.52 36.08 -21.24
CA GLN A 387 20.53 36.36 -20.21
C GLN A 387 21.16 35.04 -19.74
N ARG A 388 22.49 35.04 -19.64
CA ARG A 388 23.19 33.91 -19.05
C ARG A 388 23.14 34.09 -17.53
N PHE A 389 22.34 33.22 -16.87
CA PHE A 389 22.40 33.12 -15.42
C PHE A 389 23.63 32.26 -15.07
N ASP A 390 24.70 32.89 -14.63
CA ASP A 390 25.84 32.19 -14.04
C ASP A 390 25.46 31.68 -12.63
N TYR A 391 25.55 30.37 -12.46
CA TYR A 391 25.20 29.67 -11.22
C TYR A 391 26.36 29.60 -10.27
#